data_817755666a0945310ab6753b42e34a26
#
_entry.id   817755666a0945310ab6753b42e34a26
#
_cell.length_a   1.000
_cell.length_b   1.000
_cell.length_c   1.000
_cell.angle_alpha   90.00
_cell.angle_beta   90.00
_cell.angle_gamma   90.00
#
_symmetry.space_group_name_H-M   'P 1'
#
loop_
_entity.id
_entity.type
_entity.pdbx_description
1 polymer ?
#
loop_
_entity_poly.entity_id
_entity_poly.type
_entity_poly.pdbx_seq_one_letter_code
_entity_poly.pdbx_strand_id
1 'polypeptide(L)'
;MAHLLDGHDGKCQNLHGHTYKLQVEISGDLYESGAKKAMVIDFSDLKSIVKKTILDPMDHAFIYDQTSERESQIAALLQKLNSKTFGVPFRTTAEEMARFIFNRLKHDEQLSISAIRLWETPTSFCEYQE
;
A
#
# COMPACT_ATOMS: atom_id res chain seq x y z
N MET A 1 -0.51 9.87 0.79
CA MET A 1 0.48 9.50 1.84
C MET A 1 1.72 10.37 1.69
N ALA A 2 2.42 10.63 2.78
CA ALA A 2 3.69 11.35 2.78
C ALA A 2 4.82 10.39 3.16
N HIS A 3 6.01 10.63 2.63
CA HIS A 3 7.22 9.89 2.95
C HIS A 3 8.47 10.70 2.63
N LEU A 4 9.63 10.14 2.94
CA LEU A 4 10.92 10.56 2.45
C LEU A 4 11.80 9.33 2.25
N LEU A 5 12.81 9.44 1.42
CA LEU A 5 13.79 8.38 1.22
C LEU A 5 15.11 8.80 1.85
N ASP A 6 15.33 8.39 3.10
CA ASP A 6 16.56 8.66 3.81
C ASP A 6 17.77 8.11 3.05
N GLY A 7 18.81 8.93 2.89
CA GLY A 7 20.00 8.58 2.10
C GLY A 7 19.85 8.68 0.58
N HIS A 8 18.71 9.14 0.06
CA HIS A 8 18.56 9.42 -1.37
C HIS A 8 19.40 10.64 -1.77
N ASP A 9 19.98 10.63 -2.97
CA ASP A 9 20.85 11.72 -3.49
C ASP A 9 20.07 12.82 -4.22
N GLY A 10 18.78 12.63 -4.49
CA GLY A 10 17.90 13.59 -5.12
C GLY A 10 16.86 14.20 -4.16
N LYS A 11 15.89 14.89 -4.72
CA LYS A 11 14.83 15.61 -3.98
C LYS A 11 13.96 14.70 -3.10
N CYS A 12 13.86 13.41 -3.41
CA CYS A 12 13.08 12.46 -2.63
C CYS A 12 13.63 12.20 -1.22
N GLN A 13 14.84 12.67 -0.90
CA GLN A 13 15.35 12.70 0.48
C GLN A 13 14.54 13.63 1.40
N ASN A 14 13.83 14.59 0.83
CA ASN A 14 13.00 15.53 1.57
C ASN A 14 11.60 14.96 1.78
N LEU A 15 10.97 15.37 2.89
CA LEU A 15 9.57 15.02 3.15
C LEU A 15 8.67 15.57 2.04
N HIS A 16 7.89 14.67 1.43
CA HIS A 16 6.96 15.02 0.36
C HIS A 16 5.79 14.02 0.33
N GLY A 17 4.76 14.34 -0.43
CA GLY A 17 3.59 13.48 -0.57
C GLY A 17 3.26 13.18 -2.02
N HIS A 18 2.54 12.07 -2.20
CA HIS A 18 1.95 11.68 -3.47
C HIS A 18 0.46 11.37 -3.29
N THR A 19 -0.31 11.61 -4.34
CA THR A 19 -1.65 11.04 -4.49
C THR A 19 -1.50 9.67 -5.11
N TYR A 20 -1.23 8.65 -4.27
CA TYR A 20 -1.05 7.29 -4.74
C TYR A 20 -2.35 6.74 -5.33
N LYS A 21 -2.22 5.98 -6.42
CA LYS A 21 -3.29 5.17 -6.96
C LYS A 21 -2.92 3.71 -6.83
N LEU A 22 -3.79 2.93 -6.21
CA LEU A 22 -3.62 1.50 -6.03
C LEU A 22 -4.52 0.75 -7.03
N GLN A 23 -3.94 -0.17 -7.79
CA GLN A 23 -4.66 -1.14 -8.59
C GLN A 23 -4.37 -2.54 -8.05
N VAL A 24 -5.44 -3.28 -7.78
CA VAL A 24 -5.38 -4.66 -7.29
C VAL A 24 -5.93 -5.56 -8.37
N GLU A 25 -5.12 -6.48 -8.85
CA GLU A 25 -5.52 -7.46 -9.86
C GLU A 25 -5.80 -8.80 -9.18
N ILE A 26 -6.96 -9.35 -9.46
CA ILE A 26 -7.44 -10.64 -8.96
C ILE A 26 -7.59 -11.58 -10.13
N SER A 27 -7.21 -12.84 -9.95
CA SER A 27 -7.44 -13.92 -10.89
C SER A 27 -7.98 -15.15 -10.16
N GLY A 28 -8.78 -15.96 -10.84
CA GLY A 28 -9.33 -17.18 -10.27
C GLY A 28 -10.50 -17.71 -11.08
N ASP A 29 -11.04 -18.82 -10.62
CA ASP A 29 -12.21 -19.45 -11.24
C ASP A 29 -13.49 -18.68 -10.88
N LEU A 30 -14.48 -18.78 -11.74
CA LEU A 30 -15.79 -18.19 -11.49
C LEU A 30 -16.58 -19.08 -10.51
N TYR A 31 -17.29 -18.45 -9.58
CA TYR A 31 -18.25 -19.19 -8.77
C TYR A 31 -19.28 -19.91 -9.64
N GLU A 32 -19.49 -21.19 -9.41
CA GLU A 32 -20.41 -22.00 -10.20
C GLU A 32 -21.89 -21.79 -9.81
N SER A 33 -22.15 -21.36 -8.58
CA SER A 33 -23.50 -21.23 -8.03
C SER A 33 -23.59 -20.10 -6.98
N GLY A 34 -24.80 -19.86 -6.48
CA GLY A 34 -25.07 -18.89 -5.44
C GLY A 34 -25.24 -17.45 -5.97
N ALA A 35 -25.31 -16.49 -5.04
CA ALA A 35 -25.56 -15.09 -5.35
C ALA A 35 -24.42 -14.44 -6.17
N LYS A 36 -23.21 -14.99 -6.09
CA LYS A 36 -22.01 -14.47 -6.80
C LYS A 36 -21.63 -15.32 -8.02
N LYS A 37 -22.56 -16.15 -8.52
CA LYS A 37 -22.34 -16.98 -9.70
C LYS A 37 -21.78 -16.17 -10.86
N ALA A 38 -20.79 -16.74 -11.56
CA ALA A 38 -20.07 -16.16 -12.68
C ALA A 38 -19.21 -14.91 -12.32
N MET A 39 -18.86 -14.74 -11.05
CA MET A 39 -17.86 -13.76 -10.59
C MET A 39 -16.61 -14.48 -10.10
N VAL A 40 -15.44 -13.87 -10.23
CA VAL A 40 -14.23 -14.28 -9.51
C VAL A 40 -14.33 -13.79 -8.05
N ILE A 41 -14.80 -12.56 -7.88
CA ILE A 41 -15.10 -11.94 -6.59
C ILE A 41 -16.12 -10.82 -6.82
N ASP A 42 -16.93 -10.52 -5.82
CA ASP A 42 -17.74 -9.31 -5.84
C ASP A 42 -16.87 -8.07 -5.64
N PHE A 43 -17.02 -7.06 -6.48
CA PHE A 43 -16.24 -5.82 -6.36
C PHE A 43 -16.45 -5.08 -5.04
N SER A 44 -17.62 -5.20 -4.42
CA SER A 44 -17.89 -4.60 -3.11
C SER A 44 -17.08 -5.28 -2.00
N ASP A 45 -16.94 -6.62 -2.07
CA ASP A 45 -16.12 -7.37 -1.13
C ASP A 45 -14.64 -7.04 -1.30
N LEU A 46 -14.15 -7.04 -2.56
CA LEU A 46 -12.77 -6.65 -2.86
C LEU A 46 -12.45 -5.24 -2.32
N LYS A 47 -13.32 -4.27 -2.61
CA LYS A 47 -13.13 -2.89 -2.12
C LYS A 47 -13.15 -2.80 -0.61
N SER A 48 -14.02 -3.55 0.06
CA SER A 48 -14.11 -3.57 1.53
C SER A 48 -12.83 -4.14 2.15
N ILE A 49 -12.31 -5.25 1.62
CA ILE A 49 -11.08 -5.86 2.09
C ILE A 49 -9.89 -4.92 1.89
N VAL A 50 -9.72 -4.39 0.68
CA VAL A 50 -8.64 -3.44 0.36
C VAL A 50 -8.72 -2.19 1.22
N LYS A 51 -9.91 -1.64 1.41
CA LYS A 51 -10.12 -0.48 2.27
C LYS A 51 -9.65 -0.75 3.69
N LYS A 52 -10.15 -1.81 4.31
CA LYS A 52 -9.84 -2.16 5.71
C LYS A 52 -8.35 -2.49 5.90
N THR A 53 -7.77 -3.23 4.96
CA THR A 53 -6.42 -3.80 5.10
C THR A 53 -5.33 -2.81 4.72
N ILE A 54 -5.57 -1.94 3.74
CA ILE A 54 -4.58 -1.03 3.16
C ILE A 54 -4.96 0.43 3.33
N LEU A 55 -6.15 0.84 2.88
CA LEU A 55 -6.48 2.26 2.82
C LEU A 55 -6.65 2.87 4.20
N ASP A 56 -7.43 2.24 5.09
CA ASP A 56 -7.71 2.79 6.41
C ASP A 56 -6.43 2.99 7.26
N PRO A 57 -5.44 2.07 7.28
CA PRO A 57 -4.21 2.31 8.02
C PRO A 57 -3.23 3.29 7.34
N MET A 58 -3.22 3.37 6.01
CA MET A 58 -2.16 4.07 5.27
C MET A 58 -2.57 5.41 4.67
N ASP A 59 -3.85 5.60 4.35
CA ASP A 59 -4.32 6.85 3.74
C ASP A 59 -4.12 8.05 4.68
N HIS A 60 -3.60 9.16 4.13
CA HIS A 60 -3.22 10.37 4.88
C HIS A 60 -2.17 10.15 5.98
N ALA A 61 -1.45 9.03 5.98
CA ALA A 61 -0.39 8.77 6.94
C ALA A 61 0.98 9.26 6.44
N PHE A 62 1.87 9.54 7.38
CA PHE A 62 3.30 9.52 7.15
C PHE A 62 3.77 8.07 7.18
N ILE A 63 4.14 7.54 6.02
CA ILE A 63 4.70 6.20 5.89
C ILE A 63 6.21 6.30 6.08
N TYR A 64 6.78 5.56 7.02
CA TYR A 64 8.19 5.70 7.33
C TYR A 64 8.90 4.36 7.51
N ASP A 65 10.17 4.35 7.16
CA ASP A 65 11.08 3.23 7.39
C ASP A 65 11.50 3.20 8.87
N GLN A 66 11.05 2.18 9.58
CA GLN A 66 11.39 1.97 11.00
C GLN A 66 12.88 1.69 11.23
N THR A 67 13.62 1.31 10.18
CA THR A 67 15.07 1.08 10.27
C THR A 67 15.89 2.36 10.11
N SER A 68 15.27 3.45 9.64
CA SER A 68 15.88 4.79 9.57
C SER A 68 15.67 5.52 10.89
N GLU A 69 16.75 5.89 11.55
CA GLU A 69 16.70 6.70 12.77
C GLU A 69 16.07 8.07 12.50
N ARG A 70 16.44 8.70 11.39
CA ARG A 70 15.92 10.03 10.97
C ARG A 70 14.40 9.96 10.78
N GLU A 71 13.89 8.98 10.04
CA GLU A 71 12.46 8.85 9.80
C GLU A 71 11.70 8.49 11.08
N SER A 72 12.29 7.65 11.93
CA SER A 72 11.70 7.30 13.23
C SER A 72 11.58 8.49 14.18
N GLN A 73 12.54 9.42 14.18
CA GLN A 73 12.47 10.66 14.95
C GLN A 73 11.33 11.56 14.45
N ILE A 74 11.15 11.70 13.14
CA ILE A 74 10.04 12.45 12.55
C ILE A 74 8.71 11.80 12.94
N ALA A 75 8.59 10.48 12.82
CA ALA A 75 7.39 9.75 13.21
C ALA A 75 7.05 9.93 14.69
N ALA A 76 8.04 9.89 15.58
CA ALA A 76 7.84 10.10 17.01
C ALA A 76 7.28 11.50 17.31
N LEU A 77 7.77 12.53 16.63
CA LEU A 77 7.25 13.90 16.75
C LEU A 77 5.81 13.99 16.25
N LEU A 78 5.52 13.42 15.08
CA LEU A 78 4.16 13.41 14.53
C LEU A 78 3.18 12.68 15.43
N GLN A 79 3.56 11.56 16.02
CA GLN A 79 2.74 10.79 16.98
C GLN A 79 2.45 11.62 18.23
N LYS A 80 3.42 12.36 18.74
CA LYS A 80 3.24 13.31 19.85
C LYS A 80 2.21 14.39 19.53
N LEU A 81 2.10 14.78 18.27
CA LEU A 81 1.17 15.79 17.77
C LEU A 81 -0.17 15.19 17.31
N ASN A 82 -0.43 13.92 17.60
CA ASN A 82 -1.60 13.15 17.17
C ASN A 82 -1.78 13.08 15.65
N SER A 83 -0.69 13.16 14.88
CA SER A 83 -0.71 12.94 13.44
C SER A 83 -0.58 11.46 13.11
N LYS A 84 -1.23 11.05 12.04
CA LYS A 84 -1.25 9.65 11.61
C LYS A 84 0.10 9.23 11.01
N THR A 85 0.64 8.13 11.50
CA THR A 85 1.86 7.50 10.99
C THR A 85 1.64 6.02 10.72
N PHE A 86 2.43 5.47 9.81
CA PHE A 86 2.44 4.04 9.53
C PHE A 86 3.88 3.58 9.29
N GLY A 87 4.43 2.78 10.22
CA GLY A 87 5.80 2.29 10.14
C GLY A 87 5.89 0.98 9.37
N VAL A 88 6.92 0.87 8.51
CA VAL A 88 7.26 -0.34 7.77
C VAL A 88 8.73 -0.69 8.00
N PRO A 89 9.12 -1.97 7.90
CA PRO A 89 10.52 -2.39 8.15
C PRO A 89 11.41 -2.32 6.90
N PHE A 90 11.12 -1.38 6.00
CA PHE A 90 11.83 -1.22 4.74
C PHE A 90 11.75 0.24 4.25
N ARG A 91 12.64 0.59 3.32
CA ARG A 91 12.64 1.89 2.65
C ARG A 91 11.39 2.06 1.80
N THR A 92 10.68 3.16 1.94
CA THR A 92 9.35 3.40 1.37
C THR A 92 9.35 3.73 -0.12
N THR A 93 10.09 2.97 -0.93
CA THR A 93 10.03 3.03 -2.38
C THR A 93 8.71 2.42 -2.89
N ALA A 94 8.29 2.80 -4.09
CA ALA A 94 7.06 2.28 -4.70
C ALA A 94 7.10 0.75 -4.85
N GLU A 95 8.28 0.19 -5.17
CA GLU A 95 8.51 -1.23 -5.36
C GLU A 95 8.30 -2.01 -4.05
N GLU A 96 8.92 -1.57 -2.97
CA GLU A 96 8.78 -2.22 -1.67
C GLU A 96 7.36 -2.06 -1.10
N MET A 97 6.74 -0.92 -1.34
CA MET A 97 5.35 -0.70 -0.96
C MET A 97 4.38 -1.58 -1.74
N ALA A 98 4.58 -1.75 -3.05
CA ALA A 98 3.75 -2.66 -3.85
C ALA A 98 3.89 -4.11 -3.38
N ARG A 99 5.12 -4.56 -3.11
CA ARG A 99 5.39 -5.89 -2.55
C ARG A 99 4.74 -6.08 -1.18
N PHE A 100 4.83 -5.10 -0.32
CA PHE A 100 4.20 -5.13 1.01
C PHE A 100 2.68 -5.23 0.91
N ILE A 101 2.05 -4.42 0.05
CA ILE A 101 0.60 -4.44 -0.18
C ILE A 101 0.17 -5.80 -0.71
N PHE A 102 0.90 -6.34 -1.70
CA PHE A 102 0.65 -7.67 -2.25
C PHE A 102 0.65 -8.74 -1.14
N ASN A 103 1.73 -8.81 -0.37
CA ASN A 103 1.86 -9.80 0.69
C ASN A 103 0.80 -9.64 1.77
N ARG A 104 0.42 -8.41 2.10
CA ARG A 104 -0.60 -8.14 3.10
C ARG A 104 -1.99 -8.58 2.66
N LEU A 105 -2.35 -8.37 1.39
CA LEU A 105 -3.62 -8.80 0.81
C LEU A 105 -3.65 -10.30 0.52
N LYS A 106 -2.54 -10.91 0.16
CA LYS A 106 -2.41 -12.35 -0.12
C LYS A 106 -2.81 -13.23 1.07
N HIS A 107 -2.73 -12.72 2.30
CA HIS A 107 -3.15 -13.46 3.49
C HIS A 107 -4.67 -13.52 3.68
N ASP A 108 -5.45 -12.76 2.91
CA ASP A 108 -6.91 -12.85 2.93
C ASP A 108 -7.37 -14.04 2.05
N GLU A 109 -7.99 -15.02 2.65
CA GLU A 109 -8.42 -16.26 1.97
C GLU A 109 -9.46 -16.05 0.86
N GLN A 110 -10.11 -14.87 0.86
CA GLN A 110 -11.11 -14.53 -0.17
C GLN A 110 -10.46 -13.95 -1.43
N LEU A 111 -9.14 -13.59 -1.36
CA LEU A 111 -8.46 -12.92 -2.44
C LEU A 111 -7.41 -13.81 -3.10
N SER A 112 -7.54 -14.01 -4.40
CA SER A 112 -6.50 -14.59 -5.24
C SER A 112 -5.80 -13.46 -6.01
N ILE A 113 -4.87 -12.78 -5.31
CA ILE A 113 -4.13 -11.65 -5.86
C ILE A 113 -3.16 -12.12 -6.93
N SER A 114 -3.23 -11.54 -8.12
CA SER A 114 -2.27 -11.80 -9.20
C SER A 114 -1.23 -10.69 -9.35
N ALA A 115 -1.63 -9.43 -9.16
CA ALA A 115 -0.69 -8.31 -9.22
C ALA A 115 -1.18 -7.10 -8.40
N ILE A 116 -0.21 -6.29 -7.99
CA ILE A 116 -0.42 -4.95 -7.43
C ILE A 116 0.31 -3.96 -8.31
N ARG A 117 -0.39 -2.89 -8.74
CA ARG A 117 0.23 -1.70 -9.33
C ARG A 117 0.07 -0.52 -8.39
N LEU A 118 1.18 0.11 -8.05
CA LEU A 118 1.20 1.30 -7.21
C LEU A 118 1.74 2.50 -8.02
N TRP A 119 0.87 3.46 -8.26
CA TRP A 119 1.20 4.70 -8.94
C TRP A 119 1.57 5.76 -7.92
N GLU A 120 2.73 6.38 -8.06
CA GLU A 120 3.14 7.56 -7.28
C GLU A 120 2.70 8.86 -7.97
N THR A 121 2.76 8.87 -9.29
CA THR A 121 2.36 10.00 -10.13
C THR A 121 1.48 9.50 -11.27
N PRO A 122 0.81 10.37 -12.04
CA PRO A 122 0.04 9.96 -13.20
C PRO A 122 0.83 9.20 -14.28
N THR A 123 2.16 9.30 -14.25
CA THR A 123 3.03 8.73 -15.30
C THR A 123 4.03 7.69 -14.76
N SER A 124 4.04 7.46 -13.45
CA SER A 124 5.05 6.58 -12.83
C SER A 124 4.41 5.59 -11.88
N PHE A 125 4.61 4.32 -12.13
CA PHE A 125 4.13 3.24 -11.29
C PHE A 125 5.15 2.10 -11.22
N CYS A 126 5.02 1.27 -10.22
CA CYS A 126 5.63 -0.05 -10.20
C CYS A 126 4.55 -1.14 -10.12
N GLU A 127 4.91 -2.32 -10.57
CA GLU A 127 4.07 -3.51 -10.48
C GLU A 127 4.83 -4.60 -9.73
N TYR A 128 4.12 -5.27 -8.82
CA TYR A 128 4.58 -6.48 -8.16
C TYR A 128 3.59 -7.62 -8.42
N GLN A 129 4.12 -8.78 -8.80
CA GLN A 129 3.39 -10.03 -9.04
C GLN A 129 4.24 -11.22 -8.62
N GLU A 130 3.61 -12.33 -8.30
CA GLU A 130 4.24 -13.64 -8.07
C GLU A 130 3.78 -14.67 -9.09
#